data_a3cb810e9c8c1d170113fc36fc82fd2e
#
_entry.id   a3cb810e9c8c1d170113fc36fc82fd2e
#
_cell.length_a   1.000
_cell.length_b   1.000
_cell.length_c   1.000
_cell.angle_alpha   90.00
_cell.angle_beta   90.00
_cell.angle_gamma   90.00
#
_symmetry.space_group_name_H-M   'P 1'
#
loop_
_entity.id
_entity.type
_entity.pdbx_description
1 polymer ?
#
loop_
_entity_poly.entity_id
_entity_poly.type
_entity_poly.pdbx_seq_one_letter_code
_entity_poly.pdbx_strand_id
1 'polypeptide(L)'
;AHAELEIEKLVGLAANWGTNLCYAGGVALNCVANSKILHHYFKDVWIYPNPGDAGSSLGAALAFNRKKIEYTPYLGTNIDHFVNPKIVVTQLLKDKVVGIANGKAEFGPRALGNRSLLGDVRYDIKRTVNKIKRRQQFRPFAPAILSEYADEYFDGPMNKYMQYTSQAKHDYKSVTHVDNSARVQLVTPSCKTILRPILEEYYERTGVPMLLNTSLN
;
A
#
# COMPACT_ATOMS: atom_id res chain seq x y z
N ALA A 1 -6.94 -18.61 8.98
CA ALA A 1 -8.09 -19.53 9.15
C ALA A 1 -9.02 -19.08 10.29
N HIS A 2 -8.70 -19.24 11.60
CA HIS A 2 -9.64 -18.92 12.68
C HIS A 2 -10.08 -17.45 12.70
N ALA A 3 -9.14 -16.52 12.63
CA ALA A 3 -9.45 -15.08 12.57
C ALA A 3 -10.32 -14.69 11.37
N GLU A 4 -10.12 -15.32 10.22
CA GLU A 4 -10.94 -15.09 9.01
C GLU A 4 -12.39 -15.55 9.25
N LEU A 5 -12.60 -16.71 9.88
CA LEU A 5 -13.94 -17.20 10.23
C LEU A 5 -14.68 -16.26 11.19
N GLU A 6 -13.99 -15.72 12.19
CA GLU A 6 -14.60 -14.78 13.13
C GLU A 6 -14.93 -13.43 12.46
N ILE A 7 -14.06 -12.96 11.58
CA ILE A 7 -14.34 -11.76 10.75
C ILE A 7 -15.59 -12.02 9.89
N GLU A 8 -15.65 -13.16 9.21
CA GLU A 8 -16.78 -13.51 8.33
C GLU A 8 -18.12 -13.55 9.07
N LYS A 9 -18.15 -14.14 10.28
CA LYS A 9 -19.35 -14.15 11.13
C LYS A 9 -19.82 -12.73 11.48
N LEU A 10 -18.89 -11.86 11.93
CA LEU A 10 -19.22 -10.49 12.30
C LEU A 10 -19.67 -9.66 11.10
N VAL A 11 -19.01 -9.81 9.96
CA VAL A 11 -19.34 -9.14 8.71
C VAL A 11 -20.72 -9.59 8.18
N GLY A 12 -21.01 -10.90 8.24
CA GLY A 12 -22.32 -11.45 7.88
C GLY A 12 -23.45 -10.93 8.76
N LEU A 13 -23.22 -10.77 10.06
CA LEU A 13 -24.19 -10.14 10.97
C LEU A 13 -24.40 -8.66 10.61
N ALA A 14 -23.33 -7.91 10.34
CA ALA A 14 -23.41 -6.49 9.99
C ALA A 14 -24.15 -6.24 8.68
N ALA A 15 -24.08 -7.17 7.73
CA ALA A 15 -24.79 -7.07 6.43
C ALA A 15 -26.31 -6.99 6.56
N ASN A 16 -26.89 -7.41 7.67
CA ASN A 16 -28.33 -7.25 7.92
C ASN A 16 -28.74 -5.78 8.15
N TRP A 17 -27.80 -4.88 8.36
CA TRP A 17 -28.07 -3.47 8.67
C TRP A 17 -27.75 -2.49 7.55
N GLY A 18 -27.15 -2.97 6.46
CA GLY A 18 -26.85 -2.10 5.30
C GLY A 18 -25.98 -2.76 4.26
N THR A 19 -25.87 -2.09 3.13
CA THR A 19 -25.08 -2.55 1.96
C THR A 19 -23.71 -1.90 1.85
N ASN A 20 -23.42 -0.91 2.69
CA ASN A 20 -22.16 -0.17 2.69
C ASN A 20 -21.47 -0.35 4.04
N LEU A 21 -20.16 -0.60 4.04
CA LEU A 21 -19.37 -0.83 5.23
C LEU A 21 -18.31 0.25 5.42
N CYS A 22 -18.30 0.91 6.59
CA CYS A 22 -17.13 1.62 7.11
C CYS A 22 -16.40 0.69 8.10
N TYR A 23 -15.16 0.32 7.76
CA TYR A 23 -14.41 -0.69 8.51
C TYR A 23 -13.14 -0.09 9.13
N ALA A 24 -13.03 -0.17 10.45
CA ALA A 24 -11.90 0.32 11.23
C ALA A 24 -11.56 -0.67 12.36
N GLY A 25 -10.49 -0.38 13.10
CA GLY A 25 -9.92 -1.26 14.11
C GLY A 25 -8.68 -1.98 13.58
N GLY A 26 -7.83 -2.51 14.49
CA GLY A 26 -6.57 -3.19 14.12
C GLY A 26 -6.78 -4.38 13.19
N VAL A 27 -7.92 -5.06 13.29
CA VAL A 27 -8.28 -6.21 12.44
C VAL A 27 -8.46 -5.82 10.97
N ALA A 28 -8.83 -4.56 10.68
CA ALA A 28 -8.94 -4.04 9.31
C ALA A 28 -7.58 -3.94 8.57
N LEU A 29 -6.46 -4.20 9.26
CA LEU A 29 -5.13 -4.38 8.66
C LEU A 29 -4.93 -5.75 8.00
N ASN A 30 -5.85 -6.69 8.21
CA ASN A 30 -5.79 -8.01 7.60
C ASN A 30 -6.25 -7.95 6.13
N CYS A 31 -5.33 -7.59 5.25
CA CYS A 31 -5.61 -7.42 3.83
C CYS A 31 -6.09 -8.71 3.14
N VAL A 32 -5.72 -9.89 3.65
CA VAL A 32 -6.20 -11.19 3.13
C VAL A 32 -7.69 -11.37 3.43
N ALA A 33 -8.10 -11.14 4.68
CA ALA A 33 -9.51 -11.20 5.05
C ALA A 33 -10.34 -10.13 4.32
N ASN A 34 -9.80 -8.92 4.20
CA ASN A 34 -10.47 -7.84 3.48
C ASN A 34 -10.80 -8.23 2.03
N SER A 35 -9.85 -8.86 1.32
CA SER A 35 -10.05 -9.29 -0.06
C SER A 35 -11.02 -10.44 -0.21
N LYS A 36 -10.98 -11.41 0.73
CA LYS A 36 -11.79 -12.63 0.64
C LYS A 36 -13.23 -12.44 1.10
N ILE A 37 -13.48 -11.52 2.04
CA ILE A 37 -14.73 -11.52 2.81
C ILE A 37 -15.59 -10.30 2.49
N LEU A 38 -15.03 -9.09 2.55
CA LEU A 38 -15.83 -7.87 2.63
C LEU A 38 -16.76 -7.65 1.42
N HIS A 39 -16.26 -7.85 0.21
CA HIS A 39 -17.03 -7.63 -1.03
C HIS A 39 -18.07 -8.73 -1.34
N HIS A 40 -18.08 -9.83 -0.56
CA HIS A 40 -19.18 -10.80 -0.65
C HIS A 40 -20.45 -10.33 0.06
N TYR A 41 -20.30 -9.46 1.07
CA TYR A 41 -21.40 -9.02 1.93
C TYR A 41 -21.82 -7.58 1.67
N PHE A 42 -20.89 -6.73 1.18
CA PHE A 42 -21.14 -5.30 1.01
C PHE A 42 -20.85 -4.84 -0.41
N LYS A 43 -21.70 -3.94 -0.90
CA LYS A 43 -21.55 -3.30 -2.21
C LYS A 43 -20.36 -2.34 -2.19
N ASP A 44 -20.30 -1.48 -1.18
CA ASP A 44 -19.25 -0.49 -1.01
C ASP A 44 -18.55 -0.69 0.34
N VAL A 45 -17.23 -0.75 0.29
CA VAL A 45 -16.39 -0.93 1.49
C VAL A 45 -15.41 0.21 1.58
N TRP A 46 -15.45 0.94 2.67
CA TRP A 46 -14.43 1.92 3.00
C TRP A 46 -13.65 1.50 4.24
N ILE A 47 -12.34 1.32 4.08
CA ILE A 47 -11.42 1.03 5.16
C ILE A 47 -10.61 2.28 5.44
N TYR A 48 -10.65 2.78 6.68
CA TYR A 48 -9.82 3.91 7.07
C TYR A 48 -8.33 3.57 6.87
N PRO A 49 -7.53 4.39 6.17
CA PRO A 49 -6.15 4.04 5.84
C PRO A 49 -5.20 3.88 7.04
N ASN A 50 -5.55 4.41 8.20
CA ASN A 50 -4.89 4.13 9.48
C ASN A 50 -5.90 3.53 10.47
N PRO A 51 -6.33 2.28 10.27
CA PRO A 51 -7.49 1.72 10.94
C PRO A 51 -7.25 1.30 12.40
N GLY A 52 -5.98 1.20 12.82
CA GLY A 52 -5.60 0.81 14.17
C GLY A 52 -5.62 1.96 15.18
N ASP A 53 -5.08 1.72 16.37
CA ASP A 53 -5.10 2.62 17.52
C ASP A 53 -4.53 4.02 17.22
N ALA A 54 -3.48 4.10 16.40
CA ALA A 54 -2.90 5.39 16.01
C ALA A 54 -3.92 6.29 15.27
N GLY A 55 -4.81 5.72 14.47
CA GLY A 55 -5.85 6.46 13.76
C GLY A 55 -6.95 7.01 14.66
N SER A 56 -7.15 6.40 15.83
CA SER A 56 -8.12 6.86 16.82
C SER A 56 -7.83 8.27 17.34
N SER A 57 -6.57 8.69 17.35
CA SER A 57 -6.19 10.05 17.77
C SER A 57 -6.78 11.12 16.85
N LEU A 58 -6.76 10.89 15.53
CA LEU A 58 -7.41 11.80 14.59
C LEU A 58 -8.94 11.74 14.73
N GLY A 59 -9.50 10.55 14.89
CA GLY A 59 -10.94 10.36 15.13
C GLY A 59 -11.43 11.11 16.35
N ALA A 60 -10.72 11.03 17.47
CA ALA A 60 -11.03 11.75 18.71
C ALA A 60 -11.00 13.28 18.51
N ALA A 61 -9.96 13.79 17.82
CA ALA A 61 -9.84 15.21 17.53
C ALA A 61 -10.99 15.74 16.65
N LEU A 62 -11.38 14.95 15.64
CA LEU A 62 -12.49 15.31 14.73
C LEU A 62 -13.85 15.24 15.44
N ALA A 63 -14.06 14.23 16.29
CA ALA A 63 -15.28 14.08 17.07
C ALA A 63 -15.46 15.24 18.07
N PHE A 64 -14.39 15.63 18.77
CA PHE A 64 -14.38 16.75 19.71
C PHE A 64 -14.69 18.07 19.00
N ASN A 65 -14.02 18.35 17.89
CA ASN A 65 -14.18 19.59 17.14
C ASN A 65 -15.41 19.60 16.22
N ARG A 66 -16.07 18.45 16.00
CA ARG A 66 -17.22 18.27 15.08
C ARG A 66 -16.93 18.81 13.67
N LYS A 67 -15.69 18.62 13.19
CA LYS A 67 -15.24 19.09 11.87
C LYS A 67 -15.14 17.93 10.89
N LYS A 68 -15.53 18.17 9.65
CA LYS A 68 -15.20 17.32 8.51
C LYS A 68 -13.88 17.78 7.92
N ILE A 69 -13.04 16.85 7.50
CA ILE A 69 -11.80 17.13 6.78
C ILE A 69 -11.78 16.36 5.47
N GLU A 70 -11.09 16.90 4.48
CA GLU A 70 -10.63 16.10 3.36
C GLU A 70 -9.47 15.22 3.84
N TYR A 71 -9.67 13.91 3.79
CA TYR A 71 -8.68 12.98 4.31
C TYR A 71 -7.47 12.86 3.38
N THR A 72 -6.29 12.91 4.00
CA THR A 72 -5.01 12.55 3.38
C THR A 72 -4.21 11.68 4.34
N PRO A 73 -3.49 10.65 3.87
CA PRO A 73 -2.60 9.87 4.73
C PRO A 73 -1.31 10.62 5.10
N TYR A 74 -1.02 11.77 4.50
CA TYR A 74 0.23 12.52 4.65
C TYR A 74 0.06 13.64 5.67
N LEU A 75 0.08 13.28 6.97
CA LEU A 75 -0.14 14.22 8.08
C LEU A 75 1.10 14.39 8.97
N GLY A 76 2.17 13.64 8.75
CA GLY A 76 3.38 13.69 9.56
C GLY A 76 4.35 14.81 9.15
N THR A 77 5.55 14.78 9.73
CA THR A 77 6.60 15.77 9.50
C THR A 77 6.95 15.90 8.03
N ASN A 78 7.07 17.15 7.56
CA ASN A 78 7.42 17.48 6.19
C ASN A 78 8.95 17.50 6.00
N ILE A 79 9.41 16.94 4.89
CA ILE A 79 10.77 17.10 4.38
C ILE A 79 10.63 17.77 3.01
N ASP A 80 10.99 19.04 2.95
CA ASP A 80 10.85 19.86 1.76
C ASP A 80 12.20 19.99 1.03
N HIS A 81 12.52 18.97 0.25
CA HIS A 81 13.67 18.98 -0.64
C HIS A 81 13.25 18.66 -2.07
N PHE A 82 13.85 19.33 -3.02
CA PHE A 82 13.66 18.99 -4.42
C PHE A 82 14.29 17.60 -4.69
N VAL A 83 13.47 16.69 -5.20
CA VAL A 83 13.89 15.35 -5.62
C VAL A 83 13.69 15.25 -7.13
N ASN A 84 14.76 14.97 -7.87
CA ASN A 84 14.68 14.76 -9.32
C ASN A 84 14.42 13.27 -9.60
N PRO A 85 13.26 12.91 -10.19
CA PRO A 85 12.91 11.52 -10.50
C PRO A 85 13.95 10.82 -11.38
N LYS A 86 14.54 11.52 -12.35
CA LYS A 86 15.55 10.97 -13.26
C LYS A 86 16.82 10.52 -12.51
N ILE A 87 17.25 11.31 -11.53
CA ILE A 87 18.41 10.96 -10.68
C ILE A 87 18.07 9.75 -9.83
N VAL A 88 16.89 9.75 -9.20
CA VAL A 88 16.42 8.62 -8.38
C VAL A 88 16.37 7.32 -9.19
N VAL A 89 15.77 7.35 -10.37
CA VAL A 89 15.68 6.18 -11.25
C VAL A 89 17.05 5.73 -11.74
N THR A 90 17.95 6.66 -12.09
CA THR A 90 19.32 6.31 -12.46
C THR A 90 20.03 5.56 -11.33
N GLN A 91 19.89 6.05 -10.09
CA GLN A 91 20.48 5.37 -8.93
C GLN A 91 19.80 4.02 -8.64
N LEU A 92 18.46 3.96 -8.79
CA LEU A 92 17.70 2.73 -8.61
C LEU A 92 18.13 1.64 -9.61
N LEU A 93 18.34 2.00 -10.87
CA LEU A 93 18.79 1.05 -11.91
C LEU A 93 20.19 0.54 -11.65
N LYS A 94 21.06 1.36 -11.02
CA LYS A 94 22.42 0.98 -10.63
C LYS A 94 22.43 0.08 -9.40
N ASP A 95 21.79 0.52 -8.31
CA ASP A 95 21.91 -0.10 -6.98
C ASP A 95 20.74 -1.06 -6.67
N LYS A 96 19.70 -1.06 -7.49
CA LYS A 96 18.46 -1.87 -7.36
C LYS A 96 17.57 -1.51 -6.19
N VAL A 97 18.02 -0.72 -5.25
CA VAL A 97 17.26 -0.24 -4.08
C VAL A 97 17.65 1.20 -3.77
N VAL A 98 16.67 2.06 -3.52
CA VAL A 98 16.88 3.44 -3.05
C VAL A 98 15.94 3.79 -1.91
N GLY A 99 16.40 4.64 -1.00
CA GLY A 99 15.59 5.23 0.07
C GLY A 99 15.01 6.58 -0.35
N ILE A 100 13.73 6.80 -0.09
CA ILE A 100 13.04 8.07 -0.34
C ILE A 100 12.52 8.65 0.97
N ALA A 101 12.90 9.90 1.23
CA ALA A 101 12.35 10.72 2.32
C ALA A 101 12.01 12.10 1.75
N ASN A 102 10.74 12.33 1.41
CA ASN A 102 10.26 13.57 0.79
C ASN A 102 8.82 13.86 1.18
N GLY A 103 8.43 15.14 1.19
CA GLY A 103 7.08 15.56 1.55
C GLY A 103 6.68 15.20 3.01
N LYS A 104 5.41 15.26 3.31
CA LYS A 104 4.86 14.89 4.63
C LYS A 104 4.89 13.38 4.83
N ALA A 105 5.39 12.93 5.99
CA ALA A 105 5.38 11.52 6.34
C ALA A 105 3.94 10.95 6.37
N GLU A 106 3.83 9.67 6.08
CA GLU A 106 2.58 8.95 6.21
C GLU A 106 2.15 8.87 7.69
N PHE A 107 0.86 9.15 7.94
CA PHE A 107 0.19 8.89 9.20
C PHE A 107 -0.61 7.60 9.08
N GLY A 108 0.08 6.48 9.30
CA GLY A 108 -0.49 5.16 9.15
C GLY A 108 0.55 4.05 9.07
N PRO A 109 0.11 2.79 9.01
CA PRO A 109 0.98 1.62 9.09
C PRO A 109 1.72 1.29 7.80
N ARG A 110 1.49 2.05 6.72
CA ARG A 110 2.05 1.77 5.38
C ARG A 110 2.86 2.93 4.85
N ALA A 111 4.01 2.63 4.24
CA ALA A 111 4.72 3.58 3.40
C ALA A 111 4.02 3.68 2.05
N LEU A 112 3.70 4.90 1.64
CA LEU A 112 2.95 5.20 0.43
C LEU A 112 3.75 6.12 -0.52
N GLY A 113 5.08 6.18 -0.34
CA GLY A 113 5.99 6.88 -1.24
C GLY A 113 6.81 8.01 -0.61
N ASN A 114 6.44 8.52 0.59
CA ASN A 114 7.14 9.63 1.22
C ASN A 114 8.21 9.22 2.24
N ARG A 115 8.11 8.02 2.81
CA ARG A 115 9.13 7.38 3.68
C ARG A 115 9.27 5.93 3.24
N SER A 116 9.88 5.74 2.08
CA SER A 116 9.89 4.46 1.37
C SER A 116 11.30 3.98 1.03
N LEU A 117 11.49 2.66 1.08
CA LEU A 117 12.49 1.97 0.28
C LEU A 117 11.82 1.49 -1.00
N LEU A 118 12.34 1.92 -2.14
CA LEU A 118 11.90 1.51 -3.47
C LEU A 118 12.90 0.51 -4.04
N GLY A 119 12.41 -0.52 -4.74
CA GLY A 119 13.26 -1.54 -5.32
C GLY A 119 12.88 -1.94 -6.73
N ASP A 120 13.87 -2.29 -7.52
CA ASP A 120 13.72 -2.73 -8.91
C ASP A 120 13.18 -4.17 -8.96
N VAL A 121 11.91 -4.31 -9.33
CA VAL A 121 11.19 -5.60 -9.33
C VAL A 121 11.64 -6.58 -10.41
N ARG A 122 12.43 -6.14 -11.38
CA ARG A 122 12.99 -7.00 -12.44
C ARG A 122 14.00 -8.01 -11.89
N TYR A 123 14.47 -7.80 -10.67
CA TYR A 123 15.41 -8.68 -9.96
C TYR A 123 14.78 -9.26 -8.71
N ASP A 124 15.18 -10.45 -8.30
CA ASP A 124 14.81 -11.00 -6.99
C ASP A 124 15.66 -10.36 -5.89
N ILE A 125 15.18 -9.22 -5.40
CA ILE A 125 15.83 -8.44 -4.36
C ILE A 125 15.21 -8.64 -2.97
N LYS A 126 14.27 -9.56 -2.81
CA LYS A 126 13.55 -9.83 -1.56
C LYS A 126 14.52 -10.03 -0.38
N ARG A 127 15.53 -10.88 -0.56
CA ARG A 127 16.54 -11.15 0.48
C ARG A 127 17.37 -9.91 0.81
N THR A 128 17.78 -9.16 -0.21
CA THR A 128 18.58 -7.93 -0.05
C THR A 128 17.80 -6.89 0.77
N VAL A 129 16.55 -6.63 0.41
CA VAL A 129 15.73 -5.63 1.12
C VAL A 129 15.40 -6.10 2.54
N ASN A 130 15.11 -7.40 2.76
CA ASN A 130 14.90 -7.93 4.12
C ASN A 130 16.16 -7.84 4.98
N LYS A 131 17.36 -8.02 4.41
CA LYS A 131 18.64 -7.83 5.10
C LYS A 131 18.84 -6.35 5.50
N ILE A 132 18.58 -5.40 4.60
CA ILE A 132 18.61 -3.96 4.90
C ILE A 132 17.69 -3.64 6.07
N LYS A 133 16.47 -4.19 6.06
CA LYS A 133 15.47 -3.99 7.12
C LYS A 133 15.72 -4.82 8.39
N ARG A 134 16.75 -5.64 8.45
CA ARG A 134 17.08 -6.52 9.59
C ARG A 134 15.90 -7.37 10.07
N ARG A 135 15.15 -7.98 9.13
CA ARG A 135 13.96 -8.77 9.43
C ARG A 135 14.00 -10.16 8.78
N GLN A 136 13.01 -10.98 9.09
CA GLN A 136 12.91 -12.36 8.58
C GLN A 136 12.85 -12.39 7.04
N GLN A 137 13.62 -13.31 6.44
CA GLN A 137 13.81 -13.37 4.99
C GLN A 137 12.56 -13.77 4.21
N PHE A 138 11.62 -14.46 4.84
CA PHE A 138 10.37 -14.90 4.21
C PHE A 138 9.33 -13.78 4.04
N ARG A 139 9.49 -12.64 4.71
CA ARG A 139 8.50 -11.55 4.67
C ARG A 139 8.40 -10.96 3.28
N PRO A 140 7.17 -10.81 2.75
CA PRO A 140 6.94 -10.24 1.43
C PRO A 140 7.02 -8.71 1.45
N PHE A 141 7.06 -8.17 0.23
CA PHE A 141 6.93 -6.75 -0.03
C PHE A 141 5.72 -6.47 -0.91
N ALA A 142 5.33 -5.21 -0.97
CA ALA A 142 4.22 -4.73 -1.77
C ALA A 142 4.73 -4.09 -3.07
N PRO A 143 4.08 -4.31 -4.22
CA PRO A 143 4.29 -3.49 -5.39
C PRO A 143 3.53 -2.17 -5.26
N ALA A 144 4.16 -1.06 -5.69
CA ALA A 144 3.49 0.17 -6.06
C ALA A 144 3.46 0.25 -7.58
N ILE A 145 2.29 0.34 -8.18
CA ILE A 145 2.07 0.28 -9.63
C ILE A 145 1.31 1.51 -10.13
N LEU A 146 1.64 1.98 -11.32
CA LEU A 146 0.82 2.95 -12.05
C LEU A 146 -0.57 2.37 -12.27
N SER A 147 -1.62 3.06 -11.79
CA SER A 147 -2.98 2.52 -11.74
C SER A 147 -3.55 2.10 -13.10
N GLU A 148 -3.12 2.75 -14.16
CA GLU A 148 -3.53 2.48 -15.54
C GLU A 148 -3.06 1.14 -16.11
N TYR A 149 -2.05 0.53 -15.46
CA TYR A 149 -1.50 -0.78 -15.84
C TYR A 149 -1.85 -1.88 -14.84
N ALA A 150 -2.53 -1.54 -13.72
CA ALA A 150 -2.71 -2.48 -12.62
C ALA A 150 -3.43 -3.76 -13.02
N ASP A 151 -4.49 -3.66 -13.83
CA ASP A 151 -5.30 -4.80 -14.28
C ASP A 151 -4.57 -5.72 -15.27
N GLU A 152 -3.51 -5.24 -15.91
CA GLU A 152 -2.64 -6.08 -16.74
C GLU A 152 -1.80 -7.01 -15.87
N TYR A 153 -1.35 -6.55 -14.69
CA TYR A 153 -0.41 -7.26 -13.81
C TYR A 153 -1.07 -8.02 -12.67
N PHE A 154 -2.25 -7.60 -12.23
CA PHE A 154 -2.93 -8.16 -11.06
C PHE A 154 -4.43 -8.36 -11.31
N ASP A 155 -5.01 -9.34 -10.62
CA ASP A 155 -6.44 -9.62 -10.61
C ASP A 155 -6.98 -9.60 -9.18
N GLY A 156 -8.10 -8.90 -8.96
CA GLY A 156 -8.74 -8.76 -7.65
C GLY A 156 -8.73 -7.33 -7.11
N PRO A 157 -9.17 -7.12 -5.86
CA PRO A 157 -9.31 -5.80 -5.28
C PRO A 157 -7.96 -5.14 -4.99
N MET A 158 -7.85 -3.87 -5.37
CA MET A 158 -6.66 -3.05 -5.17
C MET A 158 -7.06 -1.64 -4.74
N ASN A 159 -6.19 -0.95 -3.99
CA ASN A 159 -6.39 0.47 -3.70
C ASN A 159 -5.07 1.23 -3.42
N LYS A 160 -5.19 2.53 -3.17
CA LYS A 160 -4.06 3.43 -2.90
C LYS A 160 -3.33 3.13 -1.59
N TYR A 161 -3.92 2.34 -0.67
CA TYR A 161 -3.51 2.21 0.72
C TYR A 161 -3.02 0.81 1.10
N MET A 162 -2.86 -0.10 0.14
CA MET A 162 -2.41 -1.48 0.39
C MET A 162 -3.32 -2.25 1.37
N GLN A 163 -4.63 -2.12 1.24
CA GLN A 163 -5.61 -2.72 2.16
C GLN A 163 -6.15 -4.07 1.70
N TYR A 164 -5.81 -4.46 0.48
CA TYR A 164 -6.25 -5.70 -0.16
C TYR A 164 -5.07 -6.50 -0.69
N THR A 165 -5.31 -7.78 -0.99
CA THR A 165 -4.43 -8.66 -1.76
C THR A 165 -5.09 -9.03 -3.08
N SER A 166 -4.30 -9.09 -4.15
CA SER A 166 -4.73 -9.48 -5.49
C SER A 166 -3.81 -10.56 -6.03
N GLN A 167 -4.26 -11.37 -6.98
CA GLN A 167 -3.45 -12.39 -7.61
C GLN A 167 -2.54 -11.78 -8.69
N ALA A 168 -1.28 -12.10 -8.68
CA ALA A 168 -0.34 -11.66 -9.71
C ALA A 168 -0.52 -12.50 -10.98
N LYS A 169 -0.54 -11.82 -12.14
CA LYS A 169 -0.61 -12.46 -13.47
C LYS A 169 0.79 -12.78 -14.03
N HIS A 170 1.83 -12.21 -13.43
CA HIS A 170 3.23 -12.37 -13.84
C HIS A 170 4.11 -12.70 -12.64
N ASP A 171 5.25 -13.38 -12.86
CA ASP A 171 6.19 -13.77 -11.81
C ASP A 171 7.15 -12.61 -11.45
N TYR A 172 6.80 -11.85 -10.41
CA TYR A 172 7.67 -10.84 -9.81
C TYR A 172 8.02 -11.21 -8.36
N LYS A 173 8.97 -12.12 -8.19
CA LYS A 173 9.36 -12.77 -6.91
C LYS A 173 9.59 -11.80 -5.76
N SER A 174 10.04 -10.58 -6.05
CA SER A 174 10.31 -9.56 -5.03
C SER A 174 9.04 -9.00 -4.37
N VAL A 175 7.89 -9.05 -5.04
CA VAL A 175 6.64 -8.40 -4.62
C VAL A 175 5.45 -9.34 -4.57
N THR A 176 5.65 -10.63 -4.86
CA THR A 176 4.64 -11.68 -4.73
C THR A 176 4.91 -12.61 -3.56
N HIS A 177 3.85 -13.14 -2.99
CA HIS A 177 3.84 -14.18 -1.97
C HIS A 177 4.05 -15.58 -2.59
N VAL A 178 4.18 -16.60 -1.73
CA VAL A 178 4.30 -18.01 -2.15
C VAL A 178 3.02 -18.55 -2.80
N ASP A 179 1.87 -17.94 -2.53
CA ASP A 179 0.57 -18.23 -3.12
C ASP A 179 0.25 -17.32 -4.33
N ASN A 180 1.27 -16.64 -4.84
CA ASN A 180 1.20 -15.70 -5.96
C ASN A 180 0.31 -14.47 -5.69
N SER A 181 -0.05 -14.20 -4.44
CA SER A 181 -0.76 -12.97 -4.07
C SER A 181 0.20 -11.81 -3.86
N ALA A 182 -0.30 -10.59 -4.04
CA ALA A 182 0.42 -9.35 -3.78
C ALA A 182 -0.49 -8.31 -3.13
N ARG A 183 0.06 -7.51 -2.22
CA ARG A 183 -0.65 -6.39 -1.59
C ARG A 183 -0.34 -5.09 -2.36
N VAL A 184 -1.13 -4.84 -3.39
CA VAL A 184 -0.87 -3.80 -4.40
C VAL A 184 -1.20 -2.41 -3.87
N GLN A 185 -0.29 -1.45 -4.14
CA GLN A 185 -0.55 -0.02 -4.02
C GLN A 185 -0.84 0.58 -5.39
N LEU A 186 -2.03 1.09 -5.60
CA LEU A 186 -2.36 1.87 -6.79
C LEU A 186 -1.81 3.29 -6.69
N VAL A 187 -1.01 3.70 -7.66
CA VAL A 187 -0.48 5.06 -7.78
C VAL A 187 -1.19 5.75 -8.94
N THR A 188 -2.25 6.49 -8.60
CA THR A 188 -3.12 7.16 -9.58
C THR A 188 -2.50 8.46 -10.12
N PRO A 189 -2.98 8.99 -11.25
CA PRO A 189 -2.56 10.31 -11.78
C PRO A 189 -2.76 11.46 -10.78
N SER A 190 -3.73 11.33 -9.86
CA SER A 190 -3.97 12.30 -8.79
C SER A 190 -3.01 12.18 -7.59
N CYS A 191 -2.06 11.25 -7.61
CA CYS A 191 -1.06 11.09 -6.55
C CYS A 191 -0.11 12.29 -6.52
N LYS A 192 -0.07 12.98 -5.38
CA LYS A 192 0.75 14.20 -5.20
C LYS A 192 2.15 13.93 -4.62
N THR A 193 2.52 12.66 -4.42
CA THR A 193 3.84 12.30 -3.91
C THR A 193 4.85 12.14 -5.03
N ILE A 194 6.13 12.19 -4.67
CA ILE A 194 7.24 11.96 -5.62
C ILE A 194 7.22 10.54 -6.23
N LEU A 195 6.47 9.61 -5.63
CA LEU A 195 6.39 8.23 -6.10
C LEU A 195 5.84 8.14 -7.53
N ARG A 196 4.83 8.98 -7.86
CA ARG A 196 4.21 8.96 -9.18
C ARG A 196 5.22 9.31 -10.29
N PRO A 197 5.92 10.47 -10.28
CA PRO A 197 6.90 10.78 -11.31
C PRO A 197 8.12 9.85 -11.32
N ILE A 198 8.48 9.21 -10.18
CA ILE A 198 9.51 8.17 -10.15
C ILE A 198 9.04 6.93 -10.91
N LEU A 199 7.79 6.49 -10.72
CA LEU A 199 7.23 5.34 -11.44
C LEU A 199 7.11 5.61 -12.95
N GLU A 200 6.70 6.80 -13.35
CA GLU A 200 6.61 7.19 -14.76
C GLU A 200 7.99 7.15 -15.44
N GLU A 201 9.00 7.78 -14.84
CA GLU A 201 10.37 7.74 -15.33
C GLU A 201 10.96 6.32 -15.36
N TYR A 202 10.64 5.49 -14.34
CA TYR A 202 11.08 4.11 -14.30
C TYR A 202 10.41 3.30 -15.42
N TYR A 203 9.12 3.49 -15.65
CA TYR A 203 8.39 2.86 -16.75
C TYR A 203 8.94 3.23 -18.12
N GLU A 204 9.20 4.51 -18.36
CA GLU A 204 9.80 4.99 -19.60
C GLU A 204 11.14 4.29 -19.92
N ARG A 205 11.95 4.02 -18.89
CA ARG A 205 13.27 3.38 -19.08
C ARG A 205 13.26 1.86 -19.12
N THR A 206 12.24 1.22 -18.56
CA THR A 206 12.27 -0.23 -18.33
C THR A 206 11.10 -0.98 -18.95
N GLY A 207 10.02 -0.30 -19.30
CA GLY A 207 8.76 -0.90 -19.71
C GLY A 207 7.99 -1.59 -18.57
N VAL A 208 8.45 -1.47 -17.30
CA VAL A 208 7.79 -2.07 -16.14
C VAL A 208 7.12 -0.97 -15.30
N PRO A 209 5.78 -0.98 -15.13
CA PRO A 209 5.04 0.11 -14.51
C PRO A 209 5.00 0.05 -12.98
N MET A 210 5.85 -0.74 -12.33
CA MET A 210 5.81 -0.95 -10.88
C MET A 210 7.18 -1.04 -10.24
N LEU A 211 7.24 -0.70 -8.95
CA LEU A 211 8.39 -0.83 -8.05
C LEU A 211 8.00 -1.58 -6.78
N LEU A 212 8.94 -2.28 -6.16
CA LEU A 212 8.79 -2.69 -4.77
C LEU A 212 8.72 -1.44 -3.89
N ASN A 213 7.72 -1.38 -3.00
CA ASN A 213 7.58 -0.33 -2.01
C ASN A 213 7.45 -0.91 -0.60
N THR A 214 8.31 -0.46 0.31
CA THR A 214 8.25 -0.79 1.73
C THR A 214 8.69 0.41 2.57
N SER A 215 8.37 0.38 3.87
CA SER A 215 8.75 1.48 4.78
C SER A 215 10.27 1.64 4.91
N LEU A 216 10.71 2.88 5.09
CA LEU A 216 12.11 3.24 5.27
C LEU A 216 12.70 2.72 6.60
N ASN A 217 11.86 2.51 7.62
CA ASN A 217 12.22 1.98 8.94
C ASN A 217 12.32 0.44 8.97
#